data_d91209b0cefb9d53b9193b30dc5ed989
#
_entry.id   d91209b0cefb9d53b9193b30dc5ed989
#
_cell.length_a   1.000
_cell.length_b   1.000
_cell.length_c   1.000
_cell.angle_alpha   90.00
_cell.angle_beta   90.00
_cell.angle_gamma   90.00
#
_symmetry.space_group_name_H-M   'P 1'
#
loop_
_entity.id
_entity.type
_entity.pdbx_description
1 polymer ?
#
loop_
_entity_poly.entity_id
_entity_poly.type
_entity_poly.pdbx_seq_one_letter_code
_entity_poly.pdbx_strand_id
1 'polypeptide(L)'
;ILVSMDDKYLYFSNWLHGDLRQYDISDPSNPKLTGQVWIGGLLGKAPDVNGRSVDGAPQMIQLSLDGKRLFVTTSLFSTWDNQFYPSMKDKGGIMLIVDCDVENGGMEIRKDFHIDFGKEPHGPARAHETRYPGGDCSSDIWV
;
A
#
# COMPACT_ATOMS: atom_id res chain seq x y z
N ILE A 1 7.98 2.48 5.04
CA ILE A 1 9.04 1.51 4.72
C ILE A 1 8.93 0.30 5.65
N LEU A 2 9.08 -0.92 5.10
CA LEU A 2 9.07 -2.19 5.84
C LEU A 2 10.19 -3.08 5.33
N VAL A 3 10.71 -3.92 6.23
CA VAL A 3 11.60 -5.02 5.88
C VAL A 3 10.87 -6.34 6.14
N SER A 4 11.03 -7.33 5.27
CA SER A 4 10.46 -8.66 5.48
C SER A 4 11.09 -9.34 6.69
N MET A 5 10.36 -10.29 7.30
CA MET A 5 10.78 -10.96 8.54
C MET A 5 12.07 -11.79 8.39
N ASP A 6 12.42 -12.14 7.16
CA ASP A 6 13.65 -12.86 6.81
C ASP A 6 14.80 -11.93 6.37
N ASP A 7 14.61 -10.61 6.51
CA ASP A 7 15.57 -9.56 6.10
C ASP A 7 15.96 -9.59 4.60
N LYS A 8 15.16 -10.26 3.77
CA LYS A 8 15.49 -10.42 2.34
C LYS A 8 14.95 -9.29 1.48
N TYR A 9 13.76 -8.76 1.81
CA TYR A 9 13.10 -7.74 1.01
C TYR A 9 12.79 -6.48 1.78
N LEU A 10 13.01 -5.35 1.12
CA LEU A 10 12.60 -4.02 1.56
C LEU A 10 11.42 -3.56 0.71
N TYR A 11 10.37 -3.04 1.36
CA TYR A 11 9.19 -2.46 0.72
C TYR A 11 9.07 -0.99 1.11
N PHE A 12 8.67 -0.14 0.17
CA PHE A 12 8.30 1.23 0.50
C PHE A 12 7.28 1.80 -0.47
N SER A 13 6.56 2.81 0.01
CA SER A 13 5.56 3.57 -0.74
C SER A 13 6.09 4.94 -1.14
N ASN A 14 5.80 5.37 -2.36
CA ASN A 14 6.07 6.71 -2.87
C ASN A 14 4.75 7.46 -3.07
N TRP A 15 4.30 8.18 -2.06
CA TRP A 15 2.97 8.74 -1.99
C TRP A 15 2.57 9.63 -3.18
N LEU A 16 3.38 10.63 -3.54
CA LEU A 16 3.07 11.51 -4.68
C LEU A 16 3.33 10.83 -6.03
N HIS A 17 4.36 10.00 -6.11
CA HIS A 17 4.69 9.25 -7.31
C HIS A 17 3.62 8.19 -7.61
N GLY A 18 3.15 7.50 -6.60
CA GLY A 18 2.01 6.59 -6.68
C GLY A 18 2.37 5.12 -6.83
N ASP A 19 3.61 4.74 -6.58
CA ASP A 19 4.04 3.35 -6.68
C ASP A 19 4.49 2.76 -5.34
N LEU A 20 4.43 1.44 -5.27
CA LEU A 20 5.11 0.62 -4.28
C LEU A 20 6.29 -0.07 -4.94
N ARG A 21 7.37 -0.22 -4.21
CA ARG A 21 8.57 -0.92 -4.68
C ARG A 21 9.01 -1.99 -3.69
N GLN A 22 9.53 -3.07 -4.26
CA GLN A 22 10.20 -4.15 -3.56
C GLN A 22 11.65 -4.20 -4.01
N TYR A 23 12.57 -4.22 -3.06
CA TYR A 23 13.99 -4.43 -3.32
C TYR A 23 14.47 -5.68 -2.62
N ASP A 24 15.22 -6.53 -3.33
CA ASP A 24 16.04 -7.56 -2.71
C ASP A 24 17.23 -6.86 -2.03
N ILE A 25 17.32 -7.05 -0.72
CA ILE A 25 18.37 -6.50 0.15
C ILE A 25 19.24 -7.60 0.80
N SER A 26 19.23 -8.81 0.24
CA SER A 26 20.10 -9.90 0.71
C SER A 26 21.58 -9.48 0.71
N ASP A 27 21.97 -8.61 -0.21
CA ASP A 27 23.21 -7.82 -0.14
C ASP A 27 22.83 -6.34 0.06
N PRO A 28 22.84 -5.81 1.29
CA PRO A 28 22.41 -4.44 1.55
C PRO A 28 23.32 -3.38 0.93
N SER A 29 24.54 -3.75 0.51
CA SER A 29 25.44 -2.85 -0.23
C SER A 29 25.08 -2.73 -1.71
N ASN A 30 24.22 -3.62 -2.23
CA ASN A 30 23.82 -3.67 -3.64
C ASN A 30 22.34 -4.06 -3.78
N PRO A 31 21.39 -3.22 -3.30
CA PRO A 31 19.96 -3.52 -3.36
C PRO A 31 19.48 -3.58 -4.80
N LYS A 32 18.63 -4.57 -5.12
CA LYS A 32 18.10 -4.80 -6.46
C LYS A 32 16.59 -4.61 -6.50
N LEU A 33 16.10 -3.75 -7.38
CA LEU A 33 14.65 -3.62 -7.63
C LEU A 33 14.12 -4.92 -8.22
N THR A 34 13.19 -5.58 -7.50
CA THR A 34 12.58 -6.84 -7.88
C THR A 34 11.09 -6.72 -8.20
N GLY A 35 10.42 -5.69 -7.67
CA GLY A 35 9.00 -5.48 -7.93
C GLY A 35 8.61 -4.00 -7.87
N GLN A 36 7.63 -3.64 -8.71
CA GLN A 36 7.01 -2.32 -8.72
C GLN A 36 5.54 -2.42 -9.15
N VAL A 37 4.64 -1.81 -8.40
CA VAL A 37 3.22 -1.68 -8.78
C VAL A 37 2.74 -0.25 -8.57
N TRP A 38 1.81 0.18 -9.43
CA TRP A 38 1.21 1.50 -9.37
C TRP A 38 -0.11 1.44 -8.62
N ILE A 39 -0.26 2.22 -7.55
CA ILE A 39 -1.46 2.23 -6.70
C ILE A 39 -2.29 3.49 -6.94
N GLY A 40 -1.68 4.58 -7.37
CA GLY A 40 -2.36 5.85 -7.54
C GLY A 40 -1.38 6.93 -7.95
N GLY A 41 -1.39 8.07 -7.24
CA GLY A 41 -0.42 9.13 -7.40
C GLY A 41 -0.73 10.12 -8.51
N LEU A 42 0.15 11.11 -8.64
CA LEU A 42 -0.03 12.23 -9.57
C LEU A 42 0.30 11.89 -11.03
N LEU A 43 0.90 10.71 -11.29
CA LEU A 43 1.29 10.31 -12.65
C LEU A 43 0.16 9.67 -13.46
N GLY A 44 -1.06 9.58 -12.90
CA GLY A 44 -2.22 9.06 -13.61
C GLY A 44 -2.13 7.57 -13.95
N LYS A 45 -1.38 6.78 -13.17
CA LYS A 45 -1.19 5.34 -13.37
C LYS A 45 -2.02 4.49 -12.40
N ALA A 46 -3.06 5.09 -11.82
CA ALA A 46 -3.95 4.38 -10.91
C ALA A 46 -4.65 3.21 -11.62
N PRO A 47 -4.69 2.02 -11.00
CA PRO A 47 -5.41 0.89 -11.56
C PRO A 47 -6.92 1.03 -11.33
N ASP A 48 -7.68 0.23 -12.05
CA ASP A 48 -9.02 -0.16 -11.64
C ASP A 48 -8.93 -1.51 -10.91
N VAL A 49 -9.54 -1.61 -9.74
CA VAL A 49 -9.56 -2.83 -8.95
C VAL A 49 -11.00 -3.19 -8.63
N ASN A 50 -11.47 -4.28 -9.22
CA ASN A 50 -12.83 -4.77 -9.05
C ASN A 50 -13.90 -3.69 -9.35
N GLY A 51 -13.73 -2.96 -10.47
CA GLY A 51 -14.64 -1.89 -10.90
C GLY A 51 -14.56 -0.59 -10.09
N ARG A 52 -13.58 -0.45 -9.20
CA ARG A 52 -13.32 0.75 -8.41
C ARG A 52 -12.00 1.39 -8.85
N SER A 53 -12.06 2.57 -9.41
CA SER A 53 -10.85 3.35 -9.69
C SER A 53 -10.17 3.75 -8.37
N VAL A 54 -8.86 3.62 -8.31
CA VAL A 54 -8.10 4.01 -7.12
C VAL A 54 -7.89 5.51 -7.12
N ASP A 55 -8.42 6.17 -6.09
CA ASP A 55 -8.15 7.58 -5.78
C ASP A 55 -7.16 7.67 -4.61
N GLY A 56 -6.32 8.71 -4.61
CA GLY A 56 -5.24 8.85 -3.64
C GLY A 56 -3.96 8.16 -4.09
N ALA A 57 -3.16 7.74 -3.13
CA ALA A 57 -1.86 7.13 -3.44
C ALA A 57 -1.37 6.24 -2.29
N PRO A 58 -0.46 5.30 -2.53
CA PRO A 58 0.01 4.38 -1.51
C PRO A 58 0.68 5.15 -0.38
N GLN A 59 0.21 4.94 0.83
CA GLN A 59 0.76 5.63 1.99
C GLN A 59 1.23 4.63 3.05
N MET A 60 0.34 4.14 3.90
CA MET A 60 0.74 3.15 4.91
C MET A 60 0.68 1.74 4.32
N ILE A 61 1.68 0.97 4.67
CA ILE A 61 1.83 -0.41 4.23
C ILE A 61 2.02 -1.34 5.43
N GLN A 62 1.47 -2.54 5.32
CA GLN A 62 1.59 -3.59 6.32
C GLN A 62 1.86 -4.91 5.62
N LEU A 63 2.95 -5.58 5.97
CA LEU A 63 3.31 -6.87 5.40
C LEU A 63 2.72 -8.01 6.25
N SER A 64 2.16 -9.04 5.60
CA SER A 64 1.77 -10.26 6.30
C SER A 64 3.01 -11.00 6.86
N LEU A 65 2.83 -11.73 7.96
CA LEU A 65 3.93 -12.44 8.63
C LEU A 65 4.64 -13.45 7.71
N ASP A 66 3.91 -14.01 6.73
CA ASP A 66 4.48 -14.91 5.72
C ASP A 66 5.15 -14.15 4.54
N GLY A 67 5.13 -12.82 4.56
CA GLY A 67 5.72 -11.96 3.54
C GLY A 67 4.97 -11.92 2.20
N LYS A 68 3.90 -12.71 2.02
CA LYS A 68 3.27 -12.93 0.72
C LYS A 68 2.23 -11.88 0.33
N ARG A 69 1.81 -11.03 1.28
CA ARG A 69 0.76 -10.01 1.05
C ARG A 69 1.17 -8.69 1.68
N LEU A 70 1.15 -7.65 0.89
CA LEU A 70 1.34 -6.29 1.35
C LEU A 70 -0.01 -5.57 1.30
N PHE A 71 -0.51 -5.15 2.46
CA PHE A 71 -1.70 -4.34 2.59
C PHE A 71 -1.31 -2.87 2.45
N VAL A 72 -2.07 -2.12 1.67
CA VAL A 72 -1.78 -0.70 1.44
C VAL A 72 -3.06 0.13 1.51
N THR A 73 -3.00 1.24 2.24
CA THR A 73 -4.05 2.26 2.28
C THR A 73 -3.69 3.44 1.39
N THR A 74 -4.71 4.19 0.91
CA THR A 74 -4.49 5.28 -0.06
C THR A 74 -4.62 6.67 0.53
N SER A 75 -4.67 6.82 1.87
CA SER A 75 -4.80 8.11 2.53
C SER A 75 -3.63 8.40 3.46
N LEU A 76 -3.03 9.55 3.32
CA LEU A 76 -2.04 10.07 4.24
C LEU A 76 -2.70 10.88 5.35
N PHE A 77 -3.30 12.00 4.98
CA PHE A 77 -3.90 12.97 5.88
C PHE A 77 -4.89 13.81 5.09
N SER A 78 -6.12 13.90 5.56
CA SER A 78 -7.24 14.45 4.77
C SER A 78 -6.99 15.84 4.19
N THR A 79 -6.34 16.73 4.92
CA THR A 79 -6.01 18.07 4.43
C THR A 79 -5.04 18.02 3.25
N TRP A 80 -4.04 17.15 3.29
CA TRP A 80 -3.08 16.96 2.21
C TRP A 80 -3.68 16.19 1.04
N ASP A 81 -4.38 15.08 1.33
CA ASP A 81 -5.06 14.30 0.29
C ASP A 81 -5.98 15.18 -0.55
N ASN A 82 -6.75 16.08 0.10
CA ASN A 82 -7.68 16.97 -0.58
C ASN A 82 -7.00 17.98 -1.52
N GLN A 83 -5.74 18.29 -1.30
CA GLN A 83 -4.97 19.18 -2.18
C GLN A 83 -4.45 18.45 -3.41
N PHE A 84 -3.95 17.22 -3.23
CA PHE A 84 -3.32 16.47 -4.32
C PHE A 84 -4.30 15.52 -5.01
N TYR A 85 -5.31 15.04 -4.29
CA TYR A 85 -6.31 14.07 -4.73
C TYR A 85 -7.73 14.55 -4.37
N PRO A 86 -8.21 15.63 -4.98
CA PRO A 86 -9.48 16.27 -4.55
C PRO A 86 -10.71 15.37 -4.65
N SER A 87 -10.71 14.36 -5.54
CA SER A 87 -11.78 13.38 -5.65
C SER A 87 -11.99 12.55 -4.38
N MET A 88 -10.97 12.43 -3.53
CA MET A 88 -11.08 11.70 -2.26
C MET A 88 -12.05 12.36 -1.25
N LYS A 89 -12.44 13.63 -1.47
CA LYS A 89 -13.47 14.27 -0.63
C LYS A 89 -14.80 13.52 -0.71
N ASP A 90 -15.15 13.08 -1.91
CA ASP A 90 -16.43 12.45 -2.21
C ASP A 90 -16.32 10.92 -2.26
N LYS A 91 -15.17 10.40 -2.66
CA LYS A 91 -14.96 8.97 -2.87
C LYS A 91 -14.33 8.24 -1.68
N GLY A 92 -13.72 8.97 -0.74
CA GLY A 92 -12.98 8.35 0.37
C GLY A 92 -11.70 7.63 -0.06
N GLY A 93 -11.12 6.89 0.87
CA GLY A 93 -9.94 6.06 0.63
C GLY A 93 -10.29 4.60 0.39
N ILE A 94 -9.28 3.83 -0.02
CA ILE A 94 -9.40 2.37 -0.17
C ILE A 94 -8.22 1.66 0.47
N MET A 95 -8.39 0.37 0.74
CA MET A 95 -7.30 -0.54 1.06
C MET A 95 -7.21 -1.61 -0.02
N LEU A 96 -5.99 -1.88 -0.46
CA LEU A 96 -5.67 -2.91 -1.45
C LEU A 96 -4.76 -3.98 -0.87
N ILE A 97 -4.70 -5.11 -1.54
CA ILE A 97 -3.70 -6.16 -1.32
C ILE A 97 -2.79 -6.23 -2.55
N VAL A 98 -1.51 -6.29 -2.30
CA VAL A 98 -0.48 -6.61 -3.28
C VAL A 98 0.10 -7.97 -2.92
N ASP A 99 0.02 -8.92 -3.84
CA ASP A 99 0.67 -10.23 -3.71
C ASP A 99 2.17 -10.07 -3.99
N CYS A 100 3.00 -10.67 -3.12
CA CYS A 100 4.45 -10.57 -3.18
C CYS A 100 5.06 -11.97 -3.41
N ASP A 101 5.91 -12.09 -4.42
CA ASP A 101 6.74 -13.28 -4.60
C ASP A 101 7.95 -13.19 -3.65
N VAL A 102 7.96 -14.07 -2.64
CA VAL A 102 9.00 -14.10 -1.60
C VAL A 102 10.21 -14.96 -2.00
N GLU A 103 10.10 -15.72 -3.08
CA GLU A 103 11.17 -16.60 -3.57
C GLU A 103 12.03 -15.89 -4.62
N ASN A 104 11.38 -15.33 -5.64
CA ASN A 104 12.05 -14.76 -6.82
C ASN A 104 12.01 -13.23 -6.86
N GLY A 105 11.20 -12.61 -5.99
CA GLY A 105 10.85 -11.21 -6.07
C GLY A 105 9.76 -10.94 -7.11
N GLY A 106 9.03 -9.87 -6.93
CA GLY A 106 7.92 -9.46 -7.76
C GLY A 106 6.71 -9.07 -6.93
N MET A 107 5.87 -8.22 -7.51
CA MET A 107 4.66 -7.71 -6.88
C MET A 107 3.53 -7.62 -7.90
N GLU A 108 2.31 -8.00 -7.51
CA GLU A 108 1.11 -7.87 -8.31
C GLU A 108 -0.08 -7.40 -7.46
N ILE A 109 -0.86 -6.42 -7.97
CA ILE A 109 -2.08 -5.99 -7.30
C ILE A 109 -3.14 -7.07 -7.43
N ARG A 110 -3.72 -7.48 -6.30
CA ARG A 110 -4.86 -8.39 -6.28
C ARG A 110 -6.11 -7.69 -6.77
N LYS A 111 -6.55 -8.00 -8.00
CA LYS A 111 -7.61 -7.26 -8.70
C LYS A 111 -9.04 -7.58 -8.25
N ASP A 112 -9.23 -8.69 -7.55
CA ASP A 112 -10.54 -9.15 -7.06
C ASP A 112 -10.86 -8.70 -5.63
N PHE A 113 -9.96 -7.94 -5.00
CA PHE A 113 -10.11 -7.50 -3.61
C PHE A 113 -9.79 -6.02 -3.42
N HIS A 114 -10.69 -5.32 -2.74
CA HIS A 114 -10.44 -4.02 -2.11
C HIS A 114 -11.42 -3.79 -0.95
N ILE A 115 -11.07 -2.91 -0.02
CA ILE A 115 -12.01 -2.35 0.96
C ILE A 115 -12.22 -0.89 0.57
N ASP A 116 -13.49 -0.53 0.31
CA ASP A 116 -13.90 0.81 -0.09
C ASP A 116 -14.46 1.57 1.12
N PHE A 117 -13.65 2.41 1.75
CA PHE A 117 -14.05 3.25 2.88
C PHE A 117 -14.97 4.39 2.46
N GLY A 118 -15.09 4.67 1.17
CA GLY A 118 -16.05 5.64 0.64
C GLY A 118 -17.50 5.21 0.81
N LYS A 119 -17.75 3.93 1.06
CA LYS A 119 -19.10 3.35 1.26
C LYS A 119 -19.51 3.25 2.72
N GLU A 120 -18.77 3.84 3.63
CA GLU A 120 -19.12 3.85 5.04
C GLU A 120 -20.46 4.56 5.30
N PRO A 121 -21.29 4.07 6.25
CA PRO A 121 -22.68 4.55 6.43
C PRO A 121 -22.81 6.03 6.77
N HIS A 122 -21.78 6.64 7.33
CA HIS A 122 -21.81 8.04 7.78
C HIS A 122 -20.99 8.99 6.90
N GLY A 123 -20.76 8.61 5.67
CA GLY A 123 -20.06 9.41 4.67
C GLY A 123 -18.69 8.81 4.30
N PRO A 124 -18.04 9.35 3.28
CA PRO A 124 -16.78 8.80 2.83
C PRO A 124 -15.72 8.90 3.94
N ALA A 125 -15.13 7.75 4.29
CA ALA A 125 -14.07 7.64 5.27
C ALA A 125 -12.72 7.34 4.59
N ARG A 126 -11.65 7.40 5.36
CA ARG A 126 -10.29 7.10 4.92
C ARG A 126 -9.56 6.34 6.00
N ALA A 127 -8.97 5.21 5.65
CA ALA A 127 -8.06 4.52 6.54
C ALA A 127 -6.65 5.08 6.33
N HIS A 128 -5.98 5.41 7.44
CA HIS A 128 -4.59 5.82 7.39
C HIS A 128 -3.68 4.60 7.40
N GLU A 129 -3.84 3.72 8.38
CA GLU A 129 -2.99 2.54 8.51
C GLU A 129 -3.80 1.27 8.79
N THR A 130 -3.15 0.13 8.56
CA THR A 130 -3.69 -1.21 8.83
C THR A 130 -2.76 -1.89 9.82
N ARG A 131 -3.34 -2.48 10.87
CA ARG A 131 -2.60 -3.24 11.88
C ARG A 131 -3.26 -4.57 12.17
N TYR A 132 -2.47 -5.54 12.58
CA TYR A 132 -3.01 -6.79 13.08
C TYR A 132 -3.60 -6.60 14.49
N PRO A 133 -4.69 -7.28 14.83
CA PRO A 133 -5.18 -7.31 16.22
C PRO A 133 -4.11 -7.83 17.17
N GLY A 134 -3.79 -7.06 18.22
CA GLY A 134 -2.73 -7.41 19.16
C GLY A 134 -1.32 -7.02 18.72
N GLY A 135 -1.21 -6.32 17.59
CA GLY A 135 0.07 -5.92 17.01
C GLY A 135 0.77 -7.05 16.24
N ASP A 136 1.79 -6.69 15.52
CA ASP A 136 2.67 -7.64 14.85
C ASP A 136 4.11 -7.12 14.81
N CYS A 137 5.01 -7.99 14.43
CA CYS A 137 6.44 -7.71 14.45
C CYS A 137 6.98 -7.09 13.16
N SER A 138 6.19 -6.98 12.10
CA SER A 138 6.69 -6.49 10.82
C SER A 138 6.76 -4.96 10.74
N SER A 139 5.89 -4.26 11.49
CA SER A 139 5.86 -2.80 11.48
C SER A 139 5.47 -2.17 12.82
N ASP A 140 4.99 -2.95 13.78
CA ASP A 140 4.60 -2.47 15.10
C ASP A 140 5.80 -2.43 16.04
N ILE A 141 6.46 -1.29 16.05
CA ILE A 141 7.52 -0.99 17.03
C ILE A 141 6.96 -0.34 18.30
N TRP A 142 5.66 -0.12 18.37
CA TRP A 142 4.95 0.54 19.47
C TRP A 142 3.96 -0.44 20.12
N VAL A 143 4.46 -1.36 20.87
CA VAL A 143 3.63 -2.28 21.68
C VAL A 143 3.67 -1.86 23.13
#